data_ba1f5c5743be99c6205bf273061b67fd
#
_entry.id   ba1f5c5743be99c6205bf273061b67fd
#
_cell.length_a   1.000
_cell.length_b   1.000
_cell.length_c   1.000
_cell.angle_alpha   90.00
_cell.angle_beta   90.00
_cell.angle_gamma   90.00
#
_symmetry.space_group_name_H-M   'P 1'
#
loop_
_entity.id
_entity.type
_entity.pdbx_description
1 polymer ?
#
loop_
_entity_poly.entity_id
_entity_poly.type
_entity_poly.pdbx_seq_one_letter_code
_entity_poly.pdbx_strand_id
1 'polypeptide(L)'
;STLVCPVDNHAAEPGFAPNVRFARLGEHRLYTAIIAPSADSPYAKADKLPVLLKPYGGPGFQQVVFNQAYYWDAQWWADEGFLVVTADGRGTTGRGPRWDREIFENMKDVTLADQVEAVHALAQAVEELNRGTAQDGDASRIPAPDLDKVCMIGWSYGGFLSALAVLDAPDVVKAACAGAPPTDWTLYDTHYTERYLGLDPAAYERNSIIADAPKLARPLMLIHGFADDNVTIAHSLRLSQALMAAGRPHTFLPLTGITHMT
;
A
#
# COMPACT_ATOMS: atom_id res chain seq x y z
N SER A 1 12.55 8.78 -33.54
CA SER A 1 13.57 7.81 -33.12
C SER A 1 13.42 6.56 -33.97
N THR A 2 14.50 6.11 -34.58
CA THR A 2 14.51 4.87 -35.38
C THR A 2 14.74 3.71 -34.42
N LEU A 3 13.85 2.72 -34.41
CA LEU A 3 14.05 1.50 -33.66
C LEU A 3 15.18 0.71 -34.35
N VAL A 4 16.30 0.54 -33.65
CA VAL A 4 17.49 -0.12 -34.22
C VAL A 4 17.36 -1.64 -34.26
N CYS A 5 16.57 -2.20 -33.36
CA CYS A 5 16.26 -3.62 -33.29
C CYS A 5 14.81 -3.82 -32.87
N PRO A 6 13.97 -4.48 -33.66
CA PRO A 6 12.62 -4.81 -33.22
C PRO A 6 12.70 -5.86 -32.11
N VAL A 7 11.88 -5.66 -31.07
CA VAL A 7 11.69 -6.63 -29.98
C VAL A 7 10.30 -7.22 -30.13
N ASP A 8 10.24 -8.53 -30.28
CA ASP A 8 8.96 -9.24 -30.28
C ASP A 8 8.48 -9.44 -28.84
N ASN A 9 7.27 -8.98 -28.55
CA ASN A 9 6.63 -9.23 -27.28
C ASN A 9 5.86 -10.55 -27.36
N HIS A 10 6.33 -11.56 -26.63
CA HIS A 10 5.68 -12.88 -26.53
C HIS A 10 4.83 -13.02 -25.25
N ALA A 11 4.72 -11.98 -24.42
CA ALA A 11 3.87 -11.99 -23.25
C ALA A 11 2.39 -11.95 -23.67
N ALA A 12 1.57 -12.79 -23.04
CA ALA A 12 0.13 -12.66 -23.17
C ALA A 12 -0.31 -11.35 -22.49
N GLU A 13 -1.04 -10.52 -23.22
CA GLU A 13 -1.66 -9.36 -22.62
C GLU A 13 -2.94 -9.79 -21.89
N PRO A 14 -3.24 -9.22 -20.71
CA PRO A 14 -4.51 -9.45 -20.04
C PRO A 14 -5.65 -8.95 -20.94
N GLY A 15 -6.76 -9.69 -20.95
CA GLY A 15 -7.93 -9.35 -21.77
C GLY A 15 -8.72 -8.14 -21.28
N PHE A 16 -8.16 -7.31 -20.39
CA PHE A 16 -8.80 -6.12 -19.81
C PHE A 16 -7.81 -4.95 -19.69
N ALA A 17 -8.34 -3.74 -19.71
CA ALA A 17 -7.59 -2.52 -19.42
C ALA A 17 -7.98 -1.99 -18.03
N PRO A 18 -7.00 -1.59 -17.19
CA PRO A 18 -7.29 -1.03 -15.88
C PRO A 18 -8.11 0.27 -15.96
N ASN A 19 -9.17 0.37 -15.15
CA ASN A 19 -10.00 1.56 -15.01
C ASN A 19 -9.43 2.49 -13.94
N VAL A 20 -8.34 3.18 -14.28
CA VAL A 20 -7.56 4.01 -13.37
C VAL A 20 -7.88 5.48 -13.54
N ARG A 21 -8.04 6.19 -12.44
CA ARG A 21 -8.08 7.66 -12.39
C ARG A 21 -6.98 8.16 -11.48
N PHE A 22 -6.34 9.25 -11.87
CA PHE A 22 -5.28 9.87 -11.09
C PHE A 22 -5.78 11.14 -10.41
N ALA A 23 -5.39 11.30 -9.14
CA ALA A 23 -5.72 12.47 -8.33
C ALA A 23 -4.52 12.90 -7.47
N ARG A 24 -4.65 14.05 -6.83
CA ARG A 24 -3.73 14.54 -5.81
C ARG A 24 -4.54 14.80 -4.56
N LEU A 25 -4.42 13.91 -3.59
CA LEU A 25 -5.25 13.87 -2.39
C LEU A 25 -4.62 14.64 -1.24
N GLY A 26 -5.49 15.25 -0.45
CA GLY A 26 -5.15 15.86 0.82
C GLY A 26 -4.30 17.13 0.71
N GLU A 27 -3.87 17.60 1.88
CA GLU A 27 -3.06 18.80 2.04
C GLU A 27 -1.67 18.64 1.40
N HIS A 28 -1.08 17.45 1.56
CA HIS A 28 0.23 17.11 0.96
C HIS A 28 0.15 16.82 -0.54
N ARG A 29 -1.05 16.87 -1.14
CA ARG A 29 -1.28 16.61 -2.57
C ARG A 29 -0.63 15.29 -3.00
N LEU A 30 -0.97 14.23 -2.29
CA LEU A 30 -0.45 12.89 -2.47
C LEU A 30 -0.81 12.36 -3.86
N TYR A 31 0.17 11.96 -4.65
CA TYR A 31 -0.09 11.33 -5.94
C TYR A 31 -0.83 10.01 -5.70
N THR A 32 -2.00 9.89 -6.30
CA THR A 32 -2.90 8.78 -6.02
C THR A 32 -3.50 8.23 -7.30
N ALA A 33 -3.49 6.90 -7.41
CA ALA A 33 -4.26 6.15 -8.38
C ALA A 33 -5.49 5.55 -7.71
N ILE A 34 -6.66 5.77 -8.30
CA ILE A 34 -7.95 5.22 -7.88
C ILE A 34 -8.41 4.27 -8.96
N ILE A 35 -8.58 3.00 -8.63
CA ILE A 35 -8.96 1.94 -9.56
C ILE A 35 -10.38 1.50 -9.21
N ALA A 36 -11.29 1.71 -10.17
CA ALA A 36 -12.69 1.33 -10.05
C ALA A 36 -12.97 0.04 -10.82
N PRO A 37 -14.06 -0.67 -10.50
CA PRO A 37 -14.48 -1.84 -11.28
C PRO A 37 -14.55 -1.56 -12.78
N SER A 38 -14.19 -2.53 -13.59
CA SER A 38 -14.37 -2.48 -15.04
C SER A 38 -15.87 -2.46 -15.41
N ALA A 39 -16.18 -2.03 -16.62
CA ALA A 39 -17.57 -1.95 -17.08
C ALA A 39 -18.31 -3.30 -17.04
N ASP A 40 -17.57 -4.39 -17.18
CA ASP A 40 -18.09 -5.77 -17.19
C ASP A 40 -18.19 -6.39 -15.79
N SER A 41 -17.62 -5.75 -14.77
CA SER A 41 -17.73 -6.21 -13.38
C SER A 41 -19.17 -6.10 -12.87
N PRO A 42 -19.64 -7.07 -12.06
CA PRO A 42 -20.95 -6.99 -11.40
C PRO A 42 -21.05 -5.78 -10.46
N TYR A 43 -19.92 -5.22 -10.07
CA TYR A 43 -19.81 -4.06 -9.18
C TYR A 43 -19.70 -2.71 -9.91
N ALA A 44 -19.65 -2.70 -11.25
CA ALA A 44 -19.49 -1.49 -12.06
C ALA A 44 -20.54 -0.40 -11.76
N LYS A 45 -21.74 -0.82 -11.36
CA LYS A 45 -22.88 0.07 -11.06
C LYS A 45 -23.17 0.20 -9.56
N ALA A 46 -22.26 -0.24 -8.69
CA ALA A 46 -22.44 -0.08 -7.27
C ALA A 46 -22.45 1.40 -6.87
N ASP A 47 -23.33 1.77 -5.95
CA ASP A 47 -23.38 3.15 -5.44
C ASP A 47 -22.18 3.43 -4.53
N LYS A 48 -21.74 2.43 -3.75
CA LYS A 48 -20.71 2.54 -2.74
C LYS A 48 -19.92 1.23 -2.64
N LEU A 49 -18.60 1.33 -2.50
CA LEU A 49 -17.70 0.16 -2.38
C LEU A 49 -16.78 0.27 -1.17
N PRO A 50 -16.44 -0.85 -0.52
CA PRO A 50 -15.34 -0.88 0.45
C PRO A 50 -14.03 -0.44 -0.21
N VAL A 51 -13.16 0.19 0.57
CA VAL A 51 -11.88 0.69 0.09
C VAL A 51 -10.78 -0.33 0.38
N LEU A 52 -9.96 -0.63 -0.62
CA LEU A 52 -8.73 -1.38 -0.45
C LEU A 52 -7.53 -0.49 -0.74
N LEU A 53 -6.81 -0.09 0.31
CA LEU A 53 -5.52 0.57 0.16
C LEU A 53 -4.46 -0.46 -0.24
N LYS A 54 -3.71 -0.15 -1.30
CA LYS A 54 -2.60 -0.98 -1.82
C LYS A 54 -1.32 -0.17 -1.98
N PRO A 55 -0.77 0.41 -0.90
CA PRO A 55 0.45 1.21 -1.02
C PRO A 55 1.70 0.32 -1.05
N TYR A 56 2.75 0.79 -1.74
CA TYR A 56 4.11 0.54 -1.31
C TYR A 56 4.47 1.53 -0.20
N GLY A 57 4.37 2.83 -0.49
CA GLY A 57 4.42 3.93 0.47
C GLY A 57 5.78 4.19 1.11
N GLY A 58 6.82 3.49 0.69
CA GLY A 58 8.17 3.57 1.24
C GLY A 58 9.16 4.32 0.36
N PRO A 59 10.37 4.60 0.91
CA PRO A 59 11.41 5.30 0.18
C PRO A 59 12.00 4.48 -0.96
N GLY A 60 12.52 5.20 -1.94
CA GLY A 60 13.23 4.60 -3.07
C GLY A 60 12.34 4.05 -4.18
N PHE A 61 11.01 4.13 -4.05
CA PHE A 61 10.06 3.62 -5.02
C PHE A 61 8.88 4.58 -5.22
N GLN A 62 8.35 4.63 -6.45
CA GLN A 62 7.12 5.33 -6.81
C GLN A 62 6.16 4.34 -7.46
N GLN A 63 4.97 4.20 -6.89
CA GLN A 63 3.96 3.25 -7.37
C GLN A 63 2.94 3.90 -8.30
N VAL A 64 2.65 5.19 -8.08
CA VAL A 64 1.69 5.94 -8.91
C VAL A 64 2.41 6.45 -10.17
N VAL A 65 2.30 5.67 -11.23
CA VAL A 65 2.95 5.92 -12.52
C VAL A 65 1.94 5.80 -13.67
N PHE A 66 2.20 6.49 -14.77
CA PHE A 66 1.35 6.45 -15.96
C PHE A 66 1.69 5.22 -16.82
N ASN A 67 1.44 4.02 -16.28
CA ASN A 67 1.69 2.74 -16.93
C ASN A 67 0.62 1.71 -16.52
N GLN A 68 -0.14 1.20 -17.46
CA GLN A 68 -1.24 0.27 -17.22
C GLN A 68 -0.80 -1.03 -16.52
N ALA A 69 0.39 -1.54 -16.83
CA ALA A 69 0.88 -2.79 -16.26
C ALA A 69 1.00 -2.78 -14.73
N TYR A 70 1.18 -1.59 -14.14
CA TYR A 70 1.24 -1.43 -12.68
C TYR A 70 -0.10 -1.63 -11.96
N TYR A 71 -1.22 -1.67 -12.70
CA TYR A 71 -2.56 -1.69 -12.11
C TYR A 71 -3.37 -2.93 -12.45
N TRP A 72 -2.82 -3.93 -13.14
CA TRP A 72 -3.55 -5.16 -13.47
C TRP A 72 -4.01 -5.92 -12.23
N ASP A 73 -3.13 -6.10 -11.26
CA ASP A 73 -3.48 -6.71 -9.97
C ASP A 73 -4.52 -5.87 -9.21
N ALA A 74 -4.34 -4.56 -9.18
CA ALA A 74 -5.31 -3.65 -8.56
C ALA A 74 -6.69 -3.69 -9.25
N GLN A 75 -6.73 -3.86 -10.57
CA GLN A 75 -7.96 -4.03 -11.32
C GLN A 75 -8.68 -5.33 -10.97
N TRP A 76 -7.94 -6.41 -10.79
CA TRP A 76 -8.55 -7.66 -10.32
C TRP A 76 -9.29 -7.47 -8.99
N TRP A 77 -8.65 -6.82 -8.02
CA TRP A 77 -9.30 -6.49 -6.76
C TRP A 77 -10.50 -5.56 -6.91
N ALA A 78 -10.43 -4.61 -7.83
CA ALA A 78 -11.55 -3.72 -8.09
C ALA A 78 -12.75 -4.48 -8.67
N ASP A 79 -12.51 -5.42 -9.56
CA ASP A 79 -13.55 -6.26 -10.17
C ASP A 79 -14.17 -7.25 -9.18
N GLU A 80 -13.49 -7.55 -8.07
CA GLU A 80 -14.00 -8.30 -6.91
C GLU A 80 -14.80 -7.44 -5.92
N GLY A 81 -15.03 -6.16 -6.22
CA GLY A 81 -15.95 -5.30 -5.46
C GLY A 81 -15.28 -4.33 -4.49
N PHE A 82 -14.03 -3.93 -4.76
CA PHE A 82 -13.35 -2.88 -4.01
C PHE A 82 -13.16 -1.60 -4.83
N LEU A 83 -13.15 -0.47 -4.16
CA LEU A 83 -12.49 0.72 -4.69
C LEU A 83 -11.02 0.66 -4.26
N VAL A 84 -10.11 0.37 -5.21
CA VAL A 84 -8.69 0.20 -4.89
C VAL A 84 -7.97 1.53 -4.98
N VAL A 85 -7.15 1.84 -3.98
CA VAL A 85 -6.44 3.11 -3.87
C VAL A 85 -4.97 2.87 -3.58
N THR A 86 -4.12 3.46 -4.40
CA THR A 86 -2.68 3.51 -4.20
C THR A 86 -2.25 4.96 -4.07
N ALA A 87 -1.63 5.33 -2.95
CA ALA A 87 -1.13 6.68 -2.73
C ALA A 87 0.37 6.68 -2.43
N ASP A 88 1.12 7.51 -3.15
CA ASP A 88 2.54 7.77 -2.90
C ASP A 88 2.68 8.91 -1.88
N GLY A 89 3.08 8.56 -0.66
CA GLY A 89 3.31 9.48 0.43
C GLY A 89 4.72 10.08 0.45
N ARG A 90 5.01 10.84 1.51
CA ARG A 90 6.35 11.40 1.74
C ARG A 90 7.39 10.29 1.86
N GLY A 91 8.57 10.54 1.33
CA GLY A 91 9.65 9.56 1.20
C GLY A 91 9.67 8.79 -0.12
N THR A 92 8.55 8.68 -0.83
CA THR A 92 8.51 8.08 -2.17
C THR A 92 9.24 8.95 -3.19
N THR A 93 9.81 8.34 -4.22
CA THR A 93 10.59 9.06 -5.24
C THR A 93 9.73 9.91 -6.18
N GLY A 94 10.36 10.81 -6.94
CA GLY A 94 9.73 11.54 -8.03
C GLY A 94 9.25 12.96 -7.68
N ARG A 95 9.35 13.39 -6.41
CA ARG A 95 8.94 14.74 -5.97
C ARG A 95 10.09 15.59 -5.43
N GLY A 96 11.30 15.13 -5.59
CA GLY A 96 12.53 15.83 -5.26
C GLY A 96 13.05 15.59 -3.84
N PRO A 97 14.31 16.02 -3.55
CA PRO A 97 15.05 15.64 -2.35
C PRO A 97 14.42 16.10 -1.02
N ARG A 98 13.64 17.17 -1.04
CA ARG A 98 12.94 17.63 0.16
C ARG A 98 11.87 16.62 0.57
N TRP A 99 11.06 16.18 -0.40
CA TRP A 99 10.03 15.18 -0.21
C TRP A 99 10.60 13.83 0.27
N ASP A 100 11.70 13.41 -0.34
CA ASP A 100 12.37 12.17 0.01
C ASP A 100 12.91 12.18 1.46
N ARG A 101 13.33 13.34 1.96
CA ARG A 101 13.89 13.49 3.31
C ARG A 101 12.88 13.74 4.43
N GLU A 102 11.60 13.96 4.12
CA GLU A 102 10.56 14.18 5.13
C GLU A 102 10.39 12.97 6.09
N ILE A 103 10.85 11.79 5.69
CA ILE A 103 10.80 10.56 6.49
C ILE A 103 12.10 10.29 7.28
N PHE A 104 13.10 11.18 7.22
CA PHE A 104 14.36 10.94 7.91
C PHE A 104 14.12 10.82 9.43
N GLU A 105 14.62 9.72 10.03
CA GLU A 105 14.38 9.30 11.41
C GLU A 105 12.89 9.06 11.80
N ASN A 106 11.96 9.17 10.85
CA ASN A 106 10.53 8.98 11.07
C ASN A 106 9.85 8.28 9.89
N MET A 107 10.26 7.06 9.62
CA MET A 107 9.66 6.20 8.59
C MET A 107 8.27 5.68 8.95
N LYS A 108 7.95 5.64 10.24
CA LYS A 108 6.71 5.07 10.79
C LYS A 108 5.54 6.04 10.71
N ASP A 109 5.63 7.15 11.43
CA ASP A 109 4.48 8.05 11.64
C ASP A 109 4.13 8.82 10.37
N VAL A 110 5.13 9.33 9.66
CA VAL A 110 4.94 10.16 8.46
C VAL A 110 4.26 9.36 7.36
N THR A 111 4.73 8.13 7.10
CA THR A 111 4.21 7.31 6.01
C THR A 111 2.80 6.80 6.28
N LEU A 112 2.48 6.47 7.55
CA LEU A 112 1.11 6.11 7.93
C LEU A 112 0.17 7.33 7.87
N ALA A 113 0.62 8.49 8.35
CA ALA A 113 -0.19 9.72 8.31
C ALA A 113 -0.62 10.06 6.88
N ASP A 114 0.26 9.88 5.90
CA ASP A 114 -0.06 10.13 4.50
C ASP A 114 -1.11 9.15 3.96
N GLN A 115 -1.07 7.88 4.35
CA GLN A 115 -2.12 6.91 3.97
C GLN A 115 -3.48 7.26 4.60
N VAL A 116 -3.48 7.68 5.86
CA VAL A 116 -4.69 8.15 6.55
C VAL A 116 -5.24 9.42 5.91
N GLU A 117 -4.37 10.37 5.55
CA GLU A 117 -4.76 11.59 4.83
C GLU A 117 -5.42 11.25 3.48
N ALA A 118 -4.84 10.31 2.72
CA ALA A 118 -5.42 9.87 1.47
C ALA A 118 -6.84 9.31 1.64
N VAL A 119 -7.09 8.52 2.70
CA VAL A 119 -8.44 8.02 3.02
C VAL A 119 -9.42 9.16 3.31
N HIS A 120 -9.02 10.11 4.15
CA HIS A 120 -9.89 11.22 4.53
C HIS A 120 -10.25 12.14 3.35
N ALA A 121 -9.35 12.29 2.39
CA ALA A 121 -9.57 13.11 1.20
C ALA A 121 -10.28 12.35 0.05
N LEU A 122 -10.43 11.03 0.15
CA LEU A 122 -10.86 10.18 -0.96
C LEU A 122 -12.28 10.49 -1.45
N ALA A 123 -13.23 10.69 -0.54
CA ALA A 123 -14.63 10.93 -0.91
C ALA A 123 -14.79 12.19 -1.77
N GLN A 124 -14.16 13.28 -1.35
CA GLN A 124 -14.15 14.53 -2.10
C GLN A 124 -13.48 14.36 -3.47
N ALA A 125 -12.34 13.66 -3.52
CA ALA A 125 -11.63 13.43 -4.76
C ALA A 125 -12.47 12.63 -5.77
N VAL A 126 -13.18 11.60 -5.31
CA VAL A 126 -14.09 10.81 -6.16
C VAL A 126 -15.23 11.67 -6.70
N GLU A 127 -15.81 12.55 -5.88
CA GLU A 127 -16.87 13.47 -6.33
C GLU A 127 -16.33 14.47 -7.38
N GLU A 128 -15.13 14.98 -7.20
CA GLU A 128 -14.48 15.91 -8.14
C GLU A 128 -14.19 15.23 -9.48
N LEU A 129 -13.65 14.01 -9.45
CA LEU A 129 -13.41 13.21 -10.65
C LEU A 129 -14.72 12.90 -11.40
N ASN A 130 -15.78 12.50 -10.70
CA ASN A 130 -17.07 12.22 -11.31
C ASN A 130 -17.73 13.48 -11.94
N ARG A 131 -17.52 14.66 -11.35
CA ARG A 131 -17.98 15.93 -11.95
C ARG A 131 -17.23 16.29 -13.22
N GLY A 132 -15.91 16.05 -13.26
CA GLY A 132 -15.10 16.26 -14.45
C GLY A 132 -15.52 15.37 -15.62
N THR A 133 -15.73 14.09 -15.37
CA THR A 133 -16.11 13.11 -16.40
C THR A 133 -17.52 13.29 -16.94
N ALA A 134 -18.45 13.82 -16.15
CA ALA A 134 -19.81 14.13 -16.63
C ALA A 134 -19.84 15.19 -17.75
N GLN A 135 -18.79 15.99 -17.88
CA GLN A 135 -18.63 16.99 -18.96
C GLN A 135 -18.05 16.38 -20.24
N ASP A 136 -17.27 15.31 -20.13
CA ASP A 136 -16.56 14.69 -21.26
C ASP A 136 -17.32 13.50 -21.91
N GLY A 137 -18.46 13.12 -21.36
CA GLY A 137 -19.47 12.22 -22.01
C GLY A 137 -19.15 10.73 -22.05
N ASP A 138 -18.00 10.24 -21.54
CA ASP A 138 -17.59 8.84 -21.79
C ASP A 138 -16.85 8.12 -20.63
N ALA A 139 -16.83 8.61 -19.43
CA ALA A 139 -16.19 7.89 -18.35
C ALA A 139 -17.20 7.29 -17.38
N SER A 140 -17.09 5.99 -17.12
CA SER A 140 -17.88 5.31 -16.09
C SER A 140 -17.70 6.02 -14.74
N ARG A 141 -18.81 6.30 -14.07
CA ARG A 141 -18.84 6.89 -12.73
C ARG A 141 -18.06 6.00 -11.76
N ILE A 142 -17.18 6.60 -10.96
CA ILE A 142 -16.50 5.92 -9.86
C ILE A 142 -17.50 5.76 -8.70
N PRO A 143 -17.71 4.56 -8.14
CA PRO A 143 -18.52 4.35 -6.95
C PRO A 143 -18.01 5.16 -5.75
N ALA A 144 -18.89 5.57 -4.86
CA ALA A 144 -18.48 6.26 -3.64
C ALA A 144 -17.66 5.35 -2.72
N PRO A 145 -16.62 5.85 -2.03
CA PRO A 145 -15.88 5.06 -1.07
C PRO A 145 -16.71 4.80 0.21
N ASP A 146 -16.69 3.56 0.69
CA ASP A 146 -17.21 3.22 2.03
C ASP A 146 -16.09 3.36 3.06
N LEU A 147 -15.98 4.55 3.67
CA LEU A 147 -14.93 4.85 4.64
C LEU A 147 -15.09 4.11 5.98
N ASP A 148 -16.22 3.44 6.20
CA ASP A 148 -16.40 2.54 7.34
C ASP A 148 -15.83 1.14 7.08
N LYS A 149 -15.46 0.85 5.83
CA LYS A 149 -14.93 -0.44 5.37
C LYS A 149 -13.64 -0.25 4.59
N VAL A 150 -12.62 0.28 5.26
CA VAL A 150 -11.28 0.45 4.69
C VAL A 150 -10.39 -0.70 5.12
N CYS A 151 -9.80 -1.39 4.16
CA CYS A 151 -8.78 -2.43 4.38
C CYS A 151 -7.46 -2.00 3.75
N MET A 152 -6.36 -2.61 4.20
CA MET A 152 -5.04 -2.36 3.62
C MET A 152 -4.33 -3.67 3.33
N ILE A 153 -3.74 -3.76 2.13
CA ILE A 153 -2.88 -4.88 1.73
C ILE A 153 -1.60 -4.31 1.12
N GLY A 154 -0.45 -4.84 1.50
CA GLY A 154 0.82 -4.41 0.96
C GLY A 154 1.90 -5.45 1.13
N TRP A 155 2.97 -5.32 0.35
CA TRP A 155 4.15 -6.18 0.38
C TRP A 155 5.38 -5.36 0.77
N SER A 156 6.33 -5.98 1.50
CA SER A 156 7.56 -5.31 1.92
C SER A 156 7.28 -4.06 2.77
N TYR A 157 7.68 -2.87 2.36
CA TYR A 157 7.32 -1.64 3.06
C TYR A 157 5.79 -1.42 3.13
N GLY A 158 5.06 -1.77 2.06
CA GLY A 158 3.60 -1.79 2.08
C GLY A 158 3.03 -2.78 3.09
N GLY A 159 3.71 -3.89 3.33
CA GLY A 159 3.40 -4.84 4.40
C GLY A 159 3.62 -4.23 5.79
N PHE A 160 4.73 -3.53 5.99
CA PHE A 160 4.97 -2.74 7.20
C PHE A 160 3.84 -1.74 7.46
N LEU A 161 3.45 -0.94 6.44
CA LEU A 161 2.33 0.00 6.54
C LEU A 161 1.01 -0.70 6.84
N SER A 162 0.76 -1.85 6.23
CA SER A 162 -0.48 -2.61 6.46
C SER A 162 -0.58 -3.11 7.90
N ALA A 163 0.50 -3.67 8.45
CA ALA A 163 0.53 -4.08 9.86
C ALA A 163 0.40 -2.86 10.79
N LEU A 164 1.16 -1.79 10.52
CA LEU A 164 1.13 -0.56 11.30
C LEU A 164 -0.26 0.09 11.32
N ALA A 165 -0.97 0.08 10.19
CA ALA A 165 -2.28 0.72 10.08
C ALA A 165 -3.32 0.15 11.03
N VAL A 166 -3.32 -1.16 11.27
CA VAL A 166 -4.24 -1.80 12.22
C VAL A 166 -3.77 -1.73 13.68
N LEU A 167 -2.51 -1.31 13.92
CA LEU A 167 -1.97 -1.03 15.24
C LEU A 167 -2.22 0.43 15.66
N ASP A 168 -1.94 1.39 14.78
CA ASP A 168 -1.89 2.82 15.13
C ASP A 168 -3.05 3.64 14.52
N ALA A 169 -3.77 3.11 13.53
CA ALA A 169 -4.94 3.75 12.91
C ALA A 169 -6.17 2.82 12.81
N PRO A 170 -6.55 2.08 13.89
CA PRO A 170 -7.65 1.09 13.84
C PRO A 170 -9.03 1.72 13.61
N ASP A 171 -9.16 3.02 13.84
CA ASP A 171 -10.40 3.76 13.56
C ASP A 171 -10.59 4.04 12.07
N VAL A 172 -9.51 4.06 11.30
CA VAL A 172 -9.52 4.23 9.84
C VAL A 172 -9.47 2.87 9.15
N VAL A 173 -8.44 2.06 9.41
CA VAL A 173 -8.23 0.76 8.75
C VAL A 173 -8.83 -0.36 9.61
N LYS A 174 -9.76 -1.12 9.02
CA LYS A 174 -10.57 -2.13 9.72
C LYS A 174 -10.02 -3.55 9.62
N ALA A 175 -9.17 -3.82 8.65
CA ALA A 175 -8.46 -5.09 8.50
C ALA A 175 -7.22 -4.90 7.63
N ALA A 176 -6.19 -5.72 7.84
CA ALA A 176 -4.97 -5.67 7.04
C ALA A 176 -4.42 -7.04 6.71
N CYS A 177 -3.77 -7.10 5.52
CA CYS A 177 -2.92 -8.21 5.12
C CYS A 177 -1.51 -7.67 4.84
N ALA A 178 -0.54 -8.11 5.63
CA ALA A 178 0.84 -7.65 5.58
C ALA A 178 1.75 -8.74 5.00
N GLY A 179 2.22 -8.53 3.78
CA GLY A 179 3.14 -9.42 3.09
C GLY A 179 4.59 -9.02 3.35
N ALA A 180 5.42 -9.96 3.80
CA ALA A 180 6.85 -9.79 4.05
C ALA A 180 7.21 -8.45 4.74
N PRO A 181 6.55 -8.08 5.86
CA PRO A 181 6.72 -6.77 6.49
C PRO A 181 8.07 -6.67 7.21
N PRO A 182 8.88 -5.62 6.97
CA PRO A 182 9.99 -5.28 7.86
C PRO A 182 9.45 -4.68 9.17
N THR A 183 9.44 -5.46 10.24
CA THR A 183 8.79 -5.10 11.52
C THR A 183 9.74 -4.55 12.57
N ASP A 184 11.04 -4.84 12.40
CA ASP A 184 12.12 -4.43 13.29
C ASP A 184 13.32 -4.01 12.43
N TRP A 185 13.60 -2.72 12.39
CA TRP A 185 14.62 -2.17 11.50
C TRP A 185 16.05 -2.59 11.85
N THR A 186 16.28 -3.13 13.05
CA THR A 186 17.57 -3.71 13.43
C THR A 186 17.88 -5.03 12.71
N LEU A 187 16.86 -5.65 12.08
CA LEU A 187 17.02 -6.88 11.30
C LEU A 187 17.19 -6.63 9.79
N TYR A 188 17.09 -5.37 9.36
CA TYR A 188 17.18 -5.02 7.95
C TYR A 188 18.61 -4.58 7.59
N ASP A 189 18.91 -4.53 6.27
CA ASP A 189 20.25 -4.16 5.83
C ASP A 189 20.66 -2.74 6.23
N THR A 190 21.91 -2.58 6.65
CA THR A 190 22.41 -1.32 7.22
C THR A 190 22.56 -0.23 6.17
N HIS A 191 22.80 -0.56 4.91
CA HIS A 191 22.89 0.43 3.83
C HIS A 191 21.57 1.19 3.66
N TYR A 192 20.44 0.47 3.77
CA TYR A 192 19.11 1.06 3.72
C TYR A 192 18.76 1.80 5.02
N THR A 193 18.90 1.13 6.16
CA THR A 193 18.44 1.68 7.43
C THR A 193 19.25 2.88 7.89
N GLU A 194 20.57 2.86 7.75
CA GLU A 194 21.43 4.01 8.11
C GLU A 194 21.12 5.25 7.26
N ARG A 195 20.75 5.06 6.01
CA ARG A 195 20.33 6.16 5.12
C ARG A 195 19.08 6.88 5.60
N TYR A 196 18.11 6.14 6.14
CA TYR A 196 16.79 6.69 6.49
C TYR A 196 16.60 6.91 7.99
N LEU A 197 17.30 6.17 8.85
CA LEU A 197 17.18 6.26 10.30
C LEU A 197 18.46 6.78 10.99
N GLY A 198 19.56 6.96 10.24
CA GLY A 198 20.82 7.37 10.82
C GLY A 198 21.47 6.26 11.66
N LEU A 199 22.25 6.68 12.67
CA LEU A 199 23.02 5.77 13.54
C LEU A 199 22.48 5.73 14.98
N ASP A 200 21.47 6.52 15.32
CA ASP A 200 20.89 6.54 16.66
C ASP A 200 20.01 5.30 16.90
N PRO A 201 20.37 4.38 17.83
CA PRO A 201 19.57 3.20 18.14
C PRO A 201 18.10 3.53 18.50
N ALA A 202 17.87 4.69 19.12
CA ALA A 202 16.53 5.12 19.50
C ALA A 202 15.64 5.39 18.26
N ALA A 203 16.22 5.78 17.12
CA ALA A 203 15.47 5.93 15.88
C ALA A 203 14.97 4.58 15.35
N TYR A 204 15.78 3.53 15.47
CA TYR A 204 15.37 2.17 15.08
C TYR A 204 14.25 1.64 15.95
N GLU A 205 14.32 1.85 17.26
CA GLU A 205 13.27 1.44 18.20
C GLU A 205 11.96 2.16 17.93
N ARG A 206 11.99 3.49 17.78
CA ARG A 206 10.78 4.30 17.50
C ARG A 206 10.07 3.91 16.20
N ASN A 207 10.83 3.47 15.19
CA ASN A 207 10.30 3.13 13.88
C ASN A 207 9.94 1.64 13.73
N SER A 208 10.31 0.78 14.68
CA SER A 208 9.90 -0.62 14.71
C SER A 208 8.49 -0.77 15.29
N ILE A 209 7.78 -1.83 14.92
CA ILE A 209 6.36 -2.06 15.30
C ILE A 209 6.18 -3.22 16.27
N ILE A 210 7.25 -3.89 16.70
CA ILE A 210 7.15 -5.04 17.62
C ILE A 210 6.54 -4.63 18.97
N ALA A 211 6.95 -3.48 19.53
CA ALA A 211 6.44 -2.97 20.80
C ALA A 211 4.96 -2.54 20.72
N ASP A 212 4.44 -2.31 19.51
CA ASP A 212 3.06 -1.92 19.29
C ASP A 212 2.08 -3.12 19.25
N ALA A 213 2.57 -4.34 19.26
CA ALA A 213 1.75 -5.55 19.19
C ALA A 213 0.54 -5.56 20.15
N PRO A 214 0.64 -5.08 21.42
CA PRO A 214 -0.50 -5.01 22.32
C PRO A 214 -1.67 -4.14 21.83
N LYS A 215 -1.43 -3.21 20.90
CA LYS A 215 -2.46 -2.31 20.36
C LYS A 215 -3.41 -3.01 19.36
N LEU A 216 -3.05 -4.19 18.85
CA LEU A 216 -3.84 -4.85 17.81
C LEU A 216 -5.28 -5.09 18.27
N ALA A 217 -6.22 -4.46 17.59
CA ALA A 217 -7.66 -4.58 17.84
C ALA A 217 -8.46 -4.93 16.56
N ARG A 218 -7.78 -5.10 15.44
CA ARG A 218 -8.37 -5.38 14.13
C ARG A 218 -7.81 -6.67 13.55
N PRO A 219 -8.52 -7.36 12.64
CA PRO A 219 -7.99 -8.51 11.94
C PRO A 219 -6.68 -8.19 11.22
N LEU A 220 -5.66 -9.02 11.45
CA LEU A 220 -4.36 -8.96 10.80
C LEU A 220 -3.98 -10.33 10.27
N MET A 221 -3.61 -10.40 8.99
CA MET A 221 -2.98 -11.54 8.36
C MET A 221 -1.53 -11.19 8.00
N LEU A 222 -0.60 -12.04 8.39
CA LEU A 222 0.80 -11.98 7.98
C LEU A 222 1.03 -13.05 6.90
N ILE A 223 1.67 -12.68 5.80
CA ILE A 223 2.11 -13.63 4.76
C ILE A 223 3.62 -13.44 4.57
N HIS A 224 4.42 -14.51 4.59
CA HIS A 224 5.87 -14.38 4.46
C HIS A 224 6.52 -15.63 3.87
N GLY A 225 7.45 -15.43 2.95
CA GLY A 225 8.28 -16.49 2.40
C GLY A 225 9.34 -16.96 3.39
N PHE A 226 9.49 -18.28 3.57
CA PHE A 226 10.55 -18.81 4.46
C PHE A 226 11.95 -18.62 3.91
N ALA A 227 12.09 -18.53 2.58
CA ALA A 227 13.36 -18.30 1.90
C ALA A 227 13.58 -16.83 1.51
N ASP A 228 12.87 -15.91 2.17
CA ASP A 228 13.02 -14.47 1.94
C ASP A 228 14.43 -14.02 2.31
N ASP A 229 15.17 -13.59 1.32
CA ASP A 229 16.58 -13.19 1.39
C ASP A 229 16.79 -11.68 1.52
N ASN A 230 15.69 -10.91 1.47
CA ASN A 230 15.69 -9.45 1.65
C ASN A 230 15.09 -9.07 3.02
N VAL A 231 13.80 -9.30 3.21
CA VAL A 231 13.15 -9.16 4.51
C VAL A 231 13.06 -10.54 5.15
N THR A 232 14.01 -10.89 5.99
CA THR A 232 14.05 -12.26 6.55
C THR A 232 12.77 -12.61 7.31
N ILE A 233 12.39 -13.89 7.31
CA ILE A 233 11.21 -14.40 8.01
C ILE A 233 11.17 -14.01 9.50
N ALA A 234 12.35 -13.72 10.09
CA ALA A 234 12.49 -13.28 11.48
C ALA A 234 11.63 -12.06 11.81
N HIS A 235 11.41 -11.15 10.85
CA HIS A 235 10.53 -9.99 11.02
C HIS A 235 9.10 -10.41 11.39
N SER A 236 8.48 -11.28 10.60
CA SER A 236 7.13 -11.77 10.87
C SER A 236 7.06 -12.67 12.09
N LEU A 237 8.07 -13.50 12.33
CA LEU A 237 8.11 -14.37 13.52
C LEU A 237 8.19 -13.55 14.82
N ARG A 238 8.99 -12.49 14.87
CA ARG A 238 9.06 -11.60 16.04
C ARG A 238 7.75 -10.87 16.29
N LEU A 239 7.13 -10.33 15.24
CA LEU A 239 5.82 -9.69 15.40
C LEU A 239 4.76 -10.68 15.85
N SER A 240 4.68 -11.87 15.25
CA SER A 240 3.76 -12.93 15.65
C SER A 240 3.97 -13.36 17.11
N GLN A 241 5.22 -13.52 17.53
CA GLN A 241 5.54 -13.81 18.93
C GLN A 241 5.05 -12.73 19.89
N ALA A 242 5.27 -11.46 19.56
CA ALA A 242 4.82 -10.32 20.37
C ALA A 242 3.29 -10.24 20.44
N LEU A 243 2.60 -10.49 19.32
CA LEU A 243 1.13 -10.54 19.25
C LEU A 243 0.57 -11.68 20.12
N MET A 244 1.19 -12.87 20.05
CA MET A 244 0.80 -14.01 20.89
C MET A 244 1.01 -13.72 22.37
N ALA A 245 2.16 -13.15 22.75
CA ALA A 245 2.46 -12.76 24.12
C ALA A 245 1.48 -11.70 24.67
N ALA A 246 0.98 -10.83 23.81
CA ALA A 246 -0.02 -9.82 24.13
C ALA A 246 -1.47 -10.34 24.09
N GLY A 247 -1.69 -11.64 23.77
CA GLY A 247 -3.03 -12.21 23.62
C GLY A 247 -3.82 -11.63 22.43
N ARG A 248 -3.12 -11.24 21.36
CA ARG A 248 -3.73 -10.65 20.17
C ARG A 248 -3.83 -11.69 19.04
N PRO A 249 -5.03 -12.21 18.74
CA PRO A 249 -5.22 -13.19 17.68
C PRO A 249 -4.91 -12.58 16.31
N HIS A 250 -4.23 -13.35 15.48
CA HIS A 250 -3.87 -12.99 14.11
C HIS A 250 -3.72 -14.25 13.26
N THR A 251 -3.66 -14.09 11.96
CA THR A 251 -3.38 -15.18 11.02
C THR A 251 -1.95 -15.07 10.52
N PHE A 252 -1.22 -16.17 10.45
CA PHE A 252 0.08 -16.23 9.82
C PHE A 252 0.11 -17.33 8.75
N LEU A 253 0.37 -16.93 7.50
CA LEU A 253 0.54 -17.82 6.35
C LEU A 253 2.01 -17.85 5.92
N PRO A 254 2.77 -18.87 6.33
CA PRO A 254 4.14 -19.06 5.86
C PRO A 254 4.12 -19.71 4.46
N LEU A 255 4.96 -19.20 3.56
CA LEU A 255 5.13 -19.71 2.20
C LEU A 255 6.47 -20.45 2.08
N THR A 256 6.44 -21.78 2.00
CA THR A 256 7.65 -22.59 1.90
C THR A 256 8.30 -22.44 0.51
N GLY A 257 9.63 -22.27 0.48
CA GLY A 257 10.39 -22.15 -0.76
C GLY A 257 10.23 -20.83 -1.52
N ILE A 258 9.49 -19.86 -0.96
CA ILE A 258 9.26 -18.55 -1.57
C ILE A 258 10.26 -17.54 -0.99
N THR A 259 10.87 -16.76 -1.87
CA THR A 259 11.76 -15.64 -1.57
C THR A 259 10.98 -14.35 -1.33
N HIS A 260 11.65 -13.18 -1.40
CA HIS A 260 10.98 -11.88 -1.23
C HIS A 260 10.02 -11.55 -2.37
N MET A 261 10.33 -12.00 -3.58
CA MET A 261 9.49 -11.80 -4.77
C MET A 261 8.62 -13.04 -4.99
N THR A 262 7.32 -12.89 -4.86
CA THR A 262 6.30 -13.94 -5.08
C THR A 262 5.72 -13.86 -6.48
#